data_58c5aa812a213322b0a5c3294c84f426
#
_entry.id   58c5aa812a213322b0a5c3294c84f426
#
_cell.length_a   1.000
_cell.length_b   1.000
_cell.length_c   1.000
_cell.angle_alpha   90.00
_cell.angle_beta   90.00
_cell.angle_gamma   90.00
#
_symmetry.space_group_name_H-M   'P 1'
#
loop_
_entity.id
_entity.type
_entity.pdbx_description
1 polymer ?
#
loop_
_entity_poly.entity_id
_entity_poly.type
_entity_poly.pdbx_seq_one_letter_code
_entity_poly.pdbx_strand_id
1 'polypeptide(L)'
;MKKKVRRTIVTALSIAVIAGSSLTAYAAPEVMPDGTAFDAEFYAANNPDVVAAYGTDTAALYRHYVEFGKAEGRKAVSNTVTDQKALDAAASAHNYYKGVTKEQAAAADAVAQQIAESIMSNNAYTTDCQRITAAAQTVAAYCDNCIYGSDTNKYYRSPYGVFVAGVYTCAGSTRALGRVLDYMGYSWQHVNENKWSHQWCIVTMDGQTGYADGMGGIAGYGEMVSGMTLADGRTIYFPT
;
A
#
# COMPACT_ATOMS: atom_id res chain seq x y z
N MET A 1 12.52 -16.44 -36.46
CA MET A 1 11.11 -16.45 -36.05
C MET A 1 11.05 -16.06 -34.57
N LYS A 2 10.63 -14.84 -34.24
CA LYS A 2 10.52 -14.36 -32.84
C LYS A 2 9.18 -14.79 -32.28
N LYS A 3 9.13 -15.70 -31.31
CA LYS A 3 7.90 -16.09 -30.61
C LYS A 3 7.43 -14.93 -29.74
N LYS A 4 6.30 -14.34 -30.08
CA LYS A 4 5.56 -13.38 -29.22
C LYS A 4 4.98 -14.17 -28.06
N VAL A 5 5.49 -13.94 -26.85
CA VAL A 5 4.86 -14.40 -25.60
C VAL A 5 3.61 -13.53 -25.41
N ARG A 6 2.42 -14.12 -25.50
CA ARG A 6 1.17 -13.48 -25.12
C ARG A 6 1.16 -13.31 -23.60
N ARG A 7 1.38 -12.08 -23.13
CA ARG A 7 1.08 -11.73 -21.75
C ARG A 7 -0.45 -11.71 -21.58
N THR A 8 -0.94 -12.56 -20.70
CA THR A 8 -2.34 -12.50 -20.25
C THR A 8 -2.49 -11.18 -19.47
N ILE A 9 -3.34 -10.30 -20.00
CA ILE A 9 -3.67 -9.03 -19.36
C ILE A 9 -4.51 -9.38 -18.12
N VAL A 10 -3.90 -9.35 -16.95
CA VAL A 10 -4.66 -9.19 -15.70
C VAL A 10 -5.25 -7.80 -15.77
N THR A 11 -6.56 -7.71 -15.70
CA THR A 11 -7.33 -6.48 -15.79
C THR A 11 -6.77 -5.49 -14.78
N ALA A 12 -6.00 -4.53 -15.26
CA ALA A 12 -5.54 -3.42 -14.46
C ALA A 12 -6.78 -2.65 -14.00
N LEU A 13 -6.98 -2.62 -12.69
CA LEU A 13 -7.92 -1.69 -12.08
C LEU A 13 -7.44 -0.29 -12.46
N SER A 14 -8.15 0.37 -13.36
CA SER A 14 -7.83 1.73 -13.77
C SER A 14 -8.05 2.64 -12.57
N ILE A 15 -6.98 2.91 -11.81
CA ILE A 15 -6.99 3.93 -10.77
C ILE A 15 -6.99 5.26 -11.49
N ALA A 16 -8.16 5.89 -11.59
CA ALA A 16 -8.26 7.27 -12.00
C ALA A 16 -7.49 8.11 -10.98
N VAL A 17 -6.36 8.66 -11.39
CA VAL A 17 -5.64 9.67 -10.61
C VAL A 17 -6.55 10.89 -10.51
N ILE A 18 -7.24 11.03 -9.38
CA ILE A 18 -7.96 12.25 -9.05
C ILE A 18 -6.92 13.27 -8.62
N ALA A 19 -6.44 14.06 -9.58
CA ALA A 19 -5.65 15.25 -9.29
C ALA A 19 -6.56 16.24 -8.55
N GLY A 20 -6.29 16.49 -7.27
CA GLY A 20 -6.83 17.66 -6.58
C GLY A 20 -7.64 17.44 -5.31
N SER A 21 -7.62 16.29 -4.65
CA SER A 21 -8.14 16.18 -3.29
C SER A 21 -7.00 16.35 -2.28
N SER A 22 -7.13 17.33 -1.41
CA SER A 22 -6.34 17.43 -0.18
C SER A 22 -6.56 16.13 0.60
N LEU A 23 -5.48 15.36 0.77
CA LEU A 23 -5.51 14.10 1.50
C LEU A 23 -5.66 14.42 2.98
N THR A 24 -6.83 14.22 3.49
CA THR A 24 -7.07 14.18 4.93
C THR A 24 -6.59 12.82 5.44
N ALA A 25 -5.58 12.82 6.31
CA ALA A 25 -5.38 11.69 7.19
C ALA A 25 -6.67 11.54 8.01
N TYR A 26 -7.30 10.37 7.95
CA TYR A 26 -8.51 10.13 8.73
C TYR A 26 -8.19 10.24 10.22
N ALA A 27 -9.11 10.85 10.98
CA ALA A 27 -9.00 10.89 12.44
C ALA A 27 -9.04 9.47 13.02
N ALA A 28 -8.49 9.29 14.23
CA ALA A 28 -8.65 8.01 14.91
C ALA A 28 -10.16 7.77 15.16
N PRO A 29 -10.66 6.52 14.93
CA PRO A 29 -12.06 6.21 15.14
C PRO A 29 -12.51 6.52 16.56
N GLU A 30 -13.68 7.15 16.70
CA GLU A 30 -14.33 7.37 17.99
C GLU A 30 -15.12 6.12 18.40
N VAL A 31 -15.15 5.83 19.71
CA VAL A 31 -16.03 4.80 20.26
C VAL A 31 -17.38 5.45 20.56
N MET A 32 -18.39 5.05 19.79
CA MET A 32 -19.75 5.57 19.92
C MET A 32 -20.44 5.00 21.19
N PRO A 33 -21.55 5.62 21.65
CA PRO A 33 -22.21 5.21 22.89
C PRO A 33 -22.64 3.73 22.96
N ASP A 34 -22.84 3.06 21.83
CA ASP A 34 -23.16 1.65 21.72
C ASP A 34 -21.92 0.73 21.64
N GLY A 35 -20.70 1.30 21.78
CA GLY A 35 -19.43 0.60 21.68
C GLY A 35 -18.92 0.38 20.26
N THR A 36 -19.63 0.86 19.23
CA THR A 36 -19.17 0.78 17.83
C THR A 36 -18.04 1.77 17.59
N ALA A 37 -16.91 1.33 17.00
CA ALA A 37 -15.91 2.24 16.47
C ALA A 37 -16.45 2.87 15.17
N PHE A 38 -16.39 4.20 15.06
CA PHE A 38 -16.85 4.95 13.89
C PHE A 38 -15.88 6.09 13.57
N ASP A 39 -15.48 6.18 12.32
CA ASP A 39 -14.66 7.27 11.77
C ASP A 39 -15.53 8.08 10.81
N ALA A 40 -15.96 9.27 11.26
CA ALA A 40 -16.86 10.12 10.49
C ALA A 40 -16.19 10.65 9.21
N GLU A 41 -14.89 10.96 9.24
CA GLU A 41 -14.15 11.46 8.08
C GLU A 41 -13.99 10.36 7.04
N PHE A 42 -13.60 9.15 7.46
CA PHE A 42 -13.55 7.97 6.59
C PHE A 42 -14.93 7.68 5.99
N TYR A 43 -15.98 7.68 6.81
CA TYR A 43 -17.33 7.40 6.35
C TYR A 43 -17.81 8.42 5.33
N ALA A 44 -17.60 9.71 5.59
CA ALA A 44 -17.94 10.79 4.68
C ALA A 44 -17.19 10.68 3.34
N ALA A 45 -15.88 10.44 3.39
CA ALA A 45 -15.03 10.32 2.20
C ALA A 45 -15.43 9.15 1.28
N ASN A 46 -15.91 8.05 1.89
CA ASN A 46 -16.30 6.84 1.15
C ASN A 46 -17.79 6.78 0.79
N ASN A 47 -18.60 7.74 1.25
CA ASN A 47 -20.05 7.79 1.02
C ASN A 47 -20.52 9.20 0.64
N PRO A 48 -20.11 9.74 -0.53
CA PRO A 48 -20.47 11.09 -0.96
C PRO A 48 -21.99 11.28 -1.14
N ASP A 49 -22.72 10.23 -1.44
CA ASP A 49 -24.18 10.21 -1.48
C ASP A 49 -24.82 10.50 -0.11
N VAL A 50 -24.23 9.95 0.95
CA VAL A 50 -24.66 10.21 2.33
C VAL A 50 -24.34 11.64 2.73
N VAL A 51 -23.14 12.12 2.38
CA VAL A 51 -22.75 13.53 2.64
C VAL A 51 -23.67 14.50 1.93
N ALA A 52 -24.08 14.22 0.71
CA ALA A 52 -25.02 15.06 -0.04
C ALA A 52 -26.41 15.16 0.65
N ALA A 53 -26.84 14.08 1.33
CA ALA A 53 -28.14 14.00 1.97
C ALA A 53 -28.14 14.49 3.43
N TYR A 54 -27.07 14.22 4.19
CA TYR A 54 -26.99 14.38 5.65
C TYR A 54 -25.90 15.36 6.11
N GLY A 55 -25.05 15.86 5.22
CA GLY A 55 -23.89 16.69 5.56
C GLY A 55 -22.74 15.88 6.16
N THR A 56 -21.82 16.57 6.86
CA THR A 56 -20.60 16.00 7.44
C THR A 56 -20.64 15.90 8.97
N ASP A 57 -21.79 16.16 9.59
CA ASP A 57 -21.94 16.04 11.04
C ASP A 57 -21.79 14.58 11.51
N THR A 58 -20.89 14.34 12.47
CA THR A 58 -20.58 13.01 12.95
C THR A 58 -21.81 12.24 13.43
N ALA A 59 -22.72 12.90 14.19
CA ALA A 59 -23.90 12.26 14.72
C ALA A 59 -24.90 11.89 13.61
N ALA A 60 -25.03 12.72 12.57
CA ALA A 60 -25.87 12.46 11.42
C ALA A 60 -25.32 11.30 10.58
N LEU A 61 -24.02 11.29 10.33
CA LEU A 61 -23.34 10.21 9.60
C LEU A 61 -23.42 8.87 10.36
N TYR A 62 -23.20 8.92 11.68
CA TYR A 62 -23.31 7.71 12.50
C TYR A 62 -24.73 7.15 12.53
N ARG A 63 -25.74 8.01 12.68
CA ARG A 63 -27.14 7.60 12.62
C ARG A 63 -27.45 6.93 11.28
N HIS A 64 -27.05 7.51 10.16
CA HIS A 64 -27.21 6.87 8.85
C HIS A 64 -26.54 5.50 8.81
N TYR A 65 -25.30 5.40 9.32
CA TYR A 65 -24.58 4.13 9.37
C TYR A 65 -25.35 3.04 10.14
N VAL A 66 -25.89 3.38 11.31
CA VAL A 66 -26.66 2.44 12.15
C VAL A 66 -27.98 2.04 11.50
N GLU A 67 -28.70 3.01 10.93
CA GLU A 67 -30.04 2.79 10.37
C GLU A 67 -30.01 2.08 9.01
N PHE A 68 -29.03 2.39 8.18
CA PHE A 68 -28.95 1.93 6.79
C PHE A 68 -27.60 1.33 6.43
N GLY A 69 -26.52 2.02 6.72
CA GLY A 69 -25.17 1.72 6.25
C GLY A 69 -24.69 0.31 6.60
N LYS A 70 -24.98 -0.18 7.80
CA LYS A 70 -24.66 -1.57 8.21
C LYS A 70 -25.34 -2.59 7.29
N ALA A 71 -26.60 -2.40 6.99
CA ALA A 71 -27.38 -3.29 6.13
C ALA A 71 -26.94 -3.19 4.65
N GLU A 72 -26.46 -2.03 4.24
CA GLU A 72 -25.90 -1.78 2.91
C GLU A 72 -24.45 -2.27 2.76
N GLY A 73 -23.83 -2.78 3.83
CA GLY A 73 -22.44 -3.24 3.83
C GLY A 73 -21.40 -2.09 3.82
N ARG A 74 -21.82 -0.85 4.15
CA ARG A 74 -20.88 0.29 4.29
C ARG A 74 -20.02 0.10 5.53
N LYS A 75 -18.76 0.56 5.47
CA LYS A 75 -17.80 0.41 6.56
C LYS A 75 -17.81 1.62 7.48
N ALA A 76 -17.75 1.37 8.78
CA ALA A 76 -17.70 2.40 9.82
C ALA A 76 -16.32 3.03 9.98
N VAL A 77 -15.28 2.26 9.68
CA VAL A 77 -13.87 2.60 9.87
C VAL A 77 -13.04 2.08 8.71
N SER A 78 -11.88 2.70 8.50
CA SER A 78 -10.88 2.19 7.56
C SER A 78 -10.38 0.81 8.02
N ASN A 79 -10.06 -0.04 7.06
CA ASN A 79 -9.37 -1.30 7.31
C ASN A 79 -7.85 -1.12 7.40
N THR A 80 -7.37 0.12 7.29
CA THR A 80 -5.95 0.47 7.33
C THR A 80 -5.58 1.14 8.65
N VAL A 81 -4.27 1.23 8.93
CA VAL A 81 -3.75 1.97 10.08
C VAL A 81 -4.01 3.45 9.89
N THR A 82 -4.63 4.09 10.86
CA THR A 82 -4.92 5.54 10.89
C THR A 82 -4.13 6.28 11.99
N ASP A 83 -3.39 5.56 12.85
CA ASP A 83 -2.52 6.17 13.86
C ASP A 83 -1.35 6.88 13.19
N GLN A 84 -1.46 8.19 12.99
CA GLN A 84 -0.44 9.01 12.34
C GLN A 84 0.90 8.95 13.07
N LYS A 85 0.91 8.83 14.41
CA LYS A 85 2.15 8.72 15.18
C LYS A 85 2.89 7.42 14.87
N ALA A 86 2.16 6.31 14.74
CA ALA A 86 2.74 5.02 14.34
C ALA A 86 3.28 5.08 12.90
N LEU A 87 2.51 5.67 11.99
CA LEU A 87 2.91 5.85 10.59
C LEU A 87 4.13 6.75 10.42
N ASP A 88 4.24 7.83 11.20
CA ASP A 88 5.41 8.73 11.21
C ASP A 88 6.65 8.02 11.80
N ALA A 89 6.46 7.21 12.84
CA ALA A 89 7.52 6.40 13.41
C ALA A 89 8.06 5.38 12.41
N ALA A 90 7.20 4.68 11.68
CA ALA A 90 7.58 3.76 10.63
C ALA A 90 8.32 4.48 9.48
N ALA A 91 7.80 5.63 9.04
CA ALA A 91 8.44 6.44 7.99
C ALA A 91 9.86 6.89 8.38
N SER A 92 10.06 7.23 9.64
CA SER A 92 11.37 7.60 10.19
C SER A 92 12.31 6.38 10.28
N ALA A 93 11.82 5.26 10.81
CA ALA A 93 12.61 4.04 10.99
C ALA A 93 13.17 3.49 9.68
N HIS A 94 12.38 3.55 8.60
CA HIS A 94 12.74 3.05 7.27
C HIS A 94 13.30 4.12 6.33
N ASN A 95 13.49 5.36 6.80
CA ASN A 95 14.08 6.46 6.01
C ASN A 95 13.35 6.70 4.68
N TYR A 96 12.02 6.66 4.66
CA TYR A 96 11.24 6.75 3.43
C TYR A 96 11.46 8.06 2.67
N TYR A 97 11.54 9.17 3.40
CA TYR A 97 11.42 10.51 2.83
C TYR A 97 12.67 11.37 2.98
N LYS A 98 13.86 10.75 3.06
CA LYS A 98 15.11 11.49 3.07
C LYS A 98 15.28 12.28 1.76
N GLY A 99 15.30 13.62 1.87
CA GLY A 99 15.44 14.54 0.73
C GLY A 99 14.15 14.75 -0.09
N VAL A 100 13.00 14.34 0.48
CA VAL A 100 11.64 14.55 -0.06
C VAL A 100 10.97 15.64 0.78
N THR A 101 10.19 16.55 0.17
CA THR A 101 9.43 17.57 0.93
C THR A 101 8.21 16.95 1.62
N LYS A 102 7.60 17.68 2.56
CA LYS A 102 6.40 17.20 3.26
C LYS A 102 5.23 16.96 2.29
N GLU A 103 5.05 17.83 1.32
CA GLU A 103 4.00 17.75 0.31
C GLU A 103 4.22 16.53 -0.61
N GLN A 104 5.47 16.27 -0.97
CA GLN A 104 5.86 15.11 -1.77
C GLN A 104 5.68 13.80 -0.97
N ALA A 105 6.02 13.80 0.32
CA ALA A 105 5.79 12.67 1.21
C ALA A 105 4.28 12.39 1.34
N ALA A 106 3.48 13.41 1.59
CA ALA A 106 2.02 13.30 1.68
C ALA A 106 1.40 12.74 0.38
N ALA A 107 1.88 13.18 -0.79
CA ALA A 107 1.40 12.66 -2.07
C ALA A 107 1.71 11.16 -2.25
N ALA A 108 2.88 10.70 -1.79
CA ALA A 108 3.25 9.29 -1.83
C ALA A 108 2.47 8.47 -0.80
N ASP A 109 2.30 9.00 0.41
CA ASP A 109 1.52 8.38 1.48
C ASP A 109 0.07 8.14 1.07
N ALA A 110 -0.51 9.09 0.37
CA ALA A 110 -1.84 8.97 -0.18
C ALA A 110 -2.00 7.77 -1.12
N VAL A 111 -1.06 7.60 -2.03
CA VAL A 111 -1.08 6.45 -2.94
C VAL A 111 -0.92 5.16 -2.16
N ALA A 112 0.02 5.11 -1.20
CA ALA A 112 0.23 3.93 -0.37
C ALA A 112 -1.01 3.56 0.45
N GLN A 113 -1.67 4.56 1.06
CA GLN A 113 -2.91 4.38 1.82
C GLN A 113 -4.04 3.88 0.92
N GLN A 114 -4.21 4.45 -0.26
CA GLN A 114 -5.24 4.02 -1.22
C GLN A 114 -5.03 2.58 -1.68
N ILE A 115 -3.78 2.16 -1.94
CA ILE A 115 -3.44 0.77 -2.27
C ILE A 115 -3.80 -0.14 -1.10
N ALA A 116 -3.37 0.21 0.11
CA ALA A 116 -3.65 -0.56 1.32
C ALA A 116 -5.16 -0.70 1.56
N GLU A 117 -5.93 0.39 1.46
CA GLU A 117 -7.39 0.37 1.64
C GLU A 117 -8.07 -0.53 0.61
N SER A 118 -7.70 -0.42 -0.65
CA SER A 118 -8.25 -1.26 -1.73
C SER A 118 -8.02 -2.76 -1.46
N ILE A 119 -6.84 -3.12 -0.99
CA ILE A 119 -6.49 -4.52 -0.70
C ILE A 119 -7.20 -5.01 0.57
N MET A 120 -7.15 -4.23 1.67
CA MET A 120 -7.72 -4.62 2.96
C MET A 120 -9.26 -4.66 2.92
N SER A 121 -9.87 -3.94 1.99
CA SER A 121 -11.31 -3.96 1.75
C SER A 121 -11.78 -5.10 0.85
N ASN A 122 -10.87 -5.79 0.18
CA ASN A 122 -11.22 -6.85 -0.76
C ASN A 122 -11.40 -8.19 -0.03
N ASN A 123 -12.65 -8.61 0.13
CA ASN A 123 -13.01 -9.86 0.80
C ASN A 123 -12.56 -11.14 0.07
N ALA A 124 -12.07 -11.03 -1.18
CA ALA A 124 -11.50 -12.17 -1.91
C ALA A 124 -10.13 -12.58 -1.35
N TYR A 125 -9.43 -11.68 -0.67
CA TYR A 125 -8.17 -12.00 0.00
C TYR A 125 -8.44 -12.50 1.42
N THR A 126 -8.27 -13.79 1.64
CA THR A 126 -8.58 -14.45 2.91
C THR A 126 -7.35 -14.66 3.80
N THR A 127 -6.14 -14.59 3.23
CA THR A 127 -4.87 -14.76 3.96
C THR A 127 -4.00 -13.51 3.85
N ASP A 128 -3.06 -13.34 4.78
CA ASP A 128 -2.08 -12.25 4.74
C ASP A 128 -1.17 -12.39 3.51
N CYS A 129 -0.76 -13.61 3.18
CA CYS A 129 0.05 -13.87 2.01
C CYS A 129 -0.62 -13.39 0.72
N GLN A 130 -1.93 -13.59 0.56
CA GLN A 130 -2.68 -13.09 -0.59
C GLN A 130 -2.71 -11.55 -0.63
N ARG A 131 -2.94 -10.89 0.51
CA ARG A 131 -2.96 -9.43 0.63
C ARG A 131 -1.59 -8.83 0.32
N ILE A 132 -0.53 -9.40 0.90
CA ILE A 132 0.85 -8.93 0.70
C ILE A 132 1.30 -9.19 -0.74
N THR A 133 0.90 -10.32 -1.34
CA THR A 133 1.16 -10.57 -2.78
C THR A 133 0.48 -9.51 -3.65
N ALA A 134 -0.78 -9.17 -3.37
CA ALA A 134 -1.48 -8.11 -4.09
C ALA A 134 -0.79 -6.75 -3.94
N ALA A 135 -0.28 -6.42 -2.74
CA ALA A 135 0.50 -5.21 -2.51
C ALA A 135 1.80 -5.21 -3.33
N ALA A 136 2.57 -6.30 -3.31
CA ALA A 136 3.80 -6.45 -4.08
C ALA A 136 3.53 -6.30 -5.59
N GLN A 137 2.49 -6.96 -6.13
CA GLN A 137 2.09 -6.85 -7.53
C GLN A 137 1.67 -5.43 -7.92
N THR A 138 0.96 -4.74 -7.04
CA THR A 138 0.55 -3.36 -7.29
C THR A 138 1.77 -2.44 -7.34
N VAL A 139 2.71 -2.56 -6.41
CA VAL A 139 3.95 -1.77 -6.42
C VAL A 139 4.79 -2.08 -7.65
N ALA A 140 4.91 -3.35 -8.05
CA ALA A 140 5.60 -3.73 -9.29
C ALA A 140 4.96 -3.09 -10.53
N ALA A 141 3.63 -3.01 -10.59
CA ALA A 141 2.93 -2.33 -11.69
C ALA A 141 3.23 -0.82 -11.74
N TYR A 142 3.44 -0.15 -10.59
CA TYR A 142 3.98 1.21 -10.56
C TYR A 142 5.41 1.27 -11.10
N CYS A 143 6.27 0.34 -10.67
CA CYS A 143 7.66 0.25 -11.13
C CYS A 143 7.78 0.02 -12.65
N ASP A 144 6.88 -0.76 -13.25
CA ASP A 144 6.82 -0.99 -14.71
C ASP A 144 6.63 0.31 -15.53
N ASN A 145 6.08 1.35 -14.91
CA ASN A 145 5.89 2.67 -15.51
C ASN A 145 6.98 3.68 -15.11
N CYS A 146 8.01 3.24 -14.37
CA CYS A 146 9.09 4.09 -13.88
C CYS A 146 10.41 3.79 -14.61
N ILE A 147 11.32 4.76 -14.57
CA ILE A 147 12.70 4.58 -15.03
C ILE A 147 13.52 3.97 -13.89
N TYR A 148 14.14 2.81 -14.15
CA TYR A 148 15.07 2.21 -13.19
C TYR A 148 16.44 2.90 -13.27
N GLY A 149 16.92 3.43 -12.15
CA GLY A 149 18.26 4.02 -12.05
C GLY A 149 18.37 5.10 -10.99
N SER A 150 19.61 5.34 -10.57
CA SER A 150 19.97 6.38 -9.58
C SER A 150 20.39 7.72 -10.19
N ASP A 151 20.66 7.76 -11.49
CA ASP A 151 21.36 8.86 -12.15
C ASP A 151 20.43 9.97 -12.59
N THR A 152 19.14 9.69 -12.74
CA THR A 152 18.18 10.61 -13.31
C THR A 152 17.46 11.48 -12.28
N ASN A 153 17.35 11.01 -11.02
CA ASN A 153 16.55 11.69 -10.01
C ASN A 153 16.94 11.27 -8.60
N LYS A 154 17.01 12.22 -7.65
CA LYS A 154 17.35 11.99 -6.24
C LYS A 154 16.29 11.13 -5.48
N TYR A 155 15.09 10.95 -6.05
CA TYR A 155 13.96 10.28 -5.39
C TYR A 155 13.94 8.75 -5.58
N TYR A 156 14.89 8.17 -6.34
CA TYR A 156 14.94 6.74 -6.70
C TYR A 156 14.87 5.75 -5.53
N ARG A 157 15.13 6.21 -4.30
CA ARG A 157 15.13 5.40 -3.07
C ARG A 157 13.89 5.61 -2.19
N SER A 158 12.92 6.37 -2.63
CA SER A 158 11.75 6.76 -1.82
C SER A 158 10.45 6.22 -2.40
N PRO A 159 9.40 6.06 -1.58
CA PRO A 159 8.05 5.81 -2.08
C PRO A 159 7.58 6.88 -3.07
N TYR A 160 7.97 8.14 -2.85
CA TYR A 160 7.68 9.24 -3.78
C TYR A 160 8.25 9.00 -5.17
N GLY A 161 9.44 8.43 -5.25
CA GLY A 161 10.07 8.06 -6.53
C GLY A 161 9.18 7.10 -7.32
N VAL A 162 8.72 6.04 -6.68
CA VAL A 162 7.90 4.99 -7.29
C VAL A 162 6.50 5.49 -7.64
N PHE A 163 5.82 6.12 -6.68
CA PHE A 163 4.40 6.41 -6.81
C PHE A 163 4.10 7.70 -7.59
N VAL A 164 5.05 8.66 -7.63
CA VAL A 164 4.80 10.00 -8.17
C VAL A 164 5.85 10.45 -9.18
N ALA A 165 7.15 10.30 -8.86
CA ALA A 165 8.20 10.88 -9.66
C ALA A 165 8.66 10.01 -10.85
N GLY A 166 8.17 8.78 -10.97
CA GLY A 166 8.47 7.90 -12.11
C GLY A 166 9.90 7.38 -12.14
N VAL A 167 10.57 7.22 -10.98
CA VAL A 167 11.95 6.75 -10.90
C VAL A 167 12.12 5.84 -9.69
N TYR A 168 12.89 4.76 -9.85
CA TYR A 168 13.11 3.82 -8.76
C TYR A 168 14.41 3.02 -8.88
N THR A 169 14.76 2.36 -7.79
CA THR A 169 15.65 1.20 -7.71
C THR A 169 15.01 0.16 -6.78
N CYS A 170 15.65 -0.99 -6.57
CA CYS A 170 15.17 -1.95 -5.59
C CYS A 170 14.96 -1.33 -4.19
N ALA A 171 15.78 -0.35 -3.79
CA ALA A 171 15.60 0.39 -2.54
C ALA A 171 14.33 1.24 -2.50
N GLY A 172 13.92 1.79 -3.63
CA GLY A 172 12.67 2.56 -3.77
C GLY A 172 11.45 1.66 -3.74
N SER A 173 11.47 0.58 -4.53
CA SER A 173 10.35 -0.38 -4.56
C SER A 173 10.14 -1.07 -3.21
N THR A 174 11.22 -1.43 -2.50
CA THR A 174 11.13 -2.00 -1.14
C THR A 174 10.49 -1.01 -0.17
N ARG A 175 10.89 0.27 -0.19
CA ARG A 175 10.29 1.30 0.67
C ARG A 175 8.85 1.63 0.29
N ALA A 176 8.53 1.62 -1.01
CA ALA A 176 7.17 1.81 -1.48
C ALA A 176 6.25 0.68 -1.01
N LEU A 177 6.68 -0.58 -1.16
CA LEU A 177 5.96 -1.73 -0.62
C LEU A 177 5.85 -1.66 0.91
N GLY A 178 6.96 -1.38 1.60
CA GLY A 178 6.97 -1.23 3.05
C GLY A 178 5.97 -0.18 3.55
N ARG A 179 5.84 0.94 2.83
CA ARG A 179 4.86 1.98 3.19
C ARG A 179 3.41 1.48 3.02
N VAL A 180 3.12 0.72 1.99
CA VAL A 180 1.81 0.05 1.85
C VAL A 180 1.58 -0.94 3.00
N LEU A 181 2.60 -1.74 3.36
CA LEU A 181 2.52 -2.69 4.47
C LEU A 181 2.28 -2.00 5.82
N ASP A 182 2.89 -0.82 6.06
CA ASP A 182 2.63 -0.02 7.27
C ASP A 182 1.15 0.36 7.38
N TYR A 183 0.56 0.86 6.27
CA TYR A 183 -0.87 1.18 6.23
C TYR A 183 -1.75 -0.06 6.38
N MET A 184 -1.32 -1.22 5.90
CA MET A 184 -2.00 -2.49 6.09
C MET A 184 -1.84 -3.07 7.51
N GLY A 185 -0.96 -2.50 8.35
CA GLY A 185 -0.70 -2.94 9.72
C GLY A 185 0.28 -4.10 9.85
N TYR A 186 1.05 -4.39 8.82
CA TYR A 186 2.08 -5.44 8.86
C TYR A 186 3.42 -4.92 9.34
N SER A 187 4.04 -5.65 10.27
CA SER A 187 5.45 -5.42 10.63
C SER A 187 6.37 -6.05 9.60
N TRP A 188 7.39 -5.31 9.17
CA TRP A 188 8.34 -5.77 8.17
C TRP A 188 9.76 -5.26 8.42
N GLN A 189 10.74 -5.86 7.78
CA GLN A 189 12.15 -5.51 7.87
C GLN A 189 12.74 -5.35 6.46
N HIS A 190 13.63 -4.37 6.30
CA HIS A 190 14.31 -4.08 5.05
C HIS A 190 15.55 -4.95 4.88
N VAL A 191 15.55 -5.87 3.94
CA VAL A 191 16.70 -6.73 3.64
C VAL A 191 17.69 -5.98 2.77
N ASN A 192 18.98 -6.12 3.08
CA ASN A 192 20.10 -5.49 2.38
C ASN A 192 20.02 -3.96 2.31
N GLU A 193 19.38 -3.30 3.25
CA GLU A 193 19.36 -1.85 3.30
C GLU A 193 20.78 -1.28 3.27
N ASN A 194 21.01 -0.31 2.38
CA ASN A 194 22.32 0.33 2.14
C ASN A 194 23.44 -0.60 1.60
N LYS A 195 23.09 -1.75 1.03
CA LYS A 195 24.03 -2.63 0.32
C LYS A 195 23.83 -2.56 -1.19
N TRP A 196 24.89 -2.86 -1.94
CA TRP A 196 24.87 -3.07 -3.39
C TRP A 196 24.38 -4.50 -3.71
N SER A 197 23.15 -4.79 -3.32
CA SER A 197 22.49 -6.06 -3.57
C SER A 197 21.00 -5.81 -3.72
N HIS A 198 20.27 -6.77 -4.24
CA HIS A 198 18.82 -6.68 -4.31
C HIS A 198 18.21 -6.47 -2.93
N GLN A 199 17.11 -5.70 -2.87
CA GLN A 199 16.44 -5.31 -1.63
C GLN A 199 14.98 -5.73 -1.68
N TRP A 200 14.47 -6.23 -0.55
CA TRP A 200 13.08 -6.68 -0.39
C TRP A 200 12.64 -6.57 1.07
N CYS A 201 11.41 -6.94 1.37
CA CYS A 201 10.86 -6.99 2.72
C CYS A 201 10.87 -8.43 3.26
N ILE A 202 11.33 -8.63 4.52
CA ILE A 202 10.90 -9.75 5.34
C ILE A 202 9.65 -9.29 6.07
N VAL A 203 8.62 -10.12 6.10
CA VAL A 203 7.32 -9.77 6.70
C VAL A 203 6.72 -10.98 7.41
N THR A 204 6.04 -10.75 8.54
CA THR A 204 5.25 -11.80 9.19
C THR A 204 3.87 -11.84 8.55
N MET A 205 3.48 -13.00 8.03
CA MET A 205 2.19 -13.22 7.37
C MET A 205 1.62 -14.59 7.79
N ASP A 206 0.34 -14.64 8.12
CA ASP A 206 -0.35 -15.87 8.54
C ASP A 206 0.41 -16.63 9.68
N GLY A 207 1.04 -15.87 10.60
CA GLY A 207 1.82 -16.40 11.72
C GLY A 207 3.19 -16.96 11.35
N GLN A 208 3.66 -16.80 10.12
CA GLN A 208 4.94 -17.30 9.61
C GLN A 208 5.81 -16.15 9.08
N THR A 209 7.13 -16.36 9.11
CA THR A 209 8.04 -15.46 8.40
C THR A 209 7.92 -15.71 6.90
N GLY A 210 7.90 -14.61 6.14
CA GLY A 210 7.86 -14.63 4.69
C GLY A 210 8.63 -13.47 4.07
N TYR A 211 8.59 -13.39 2.77
CA TYR A 211 9.22 -12.34 1.97
C TYR A 211 8.20 -11.64 1.08
N ALA A 212 8.49 -10.38 0.74
CA ALA A 212 7.73 -9.62 -0.25
C ALA A 212 8.66 -8.68 -1.03
N ASP A 213 8.59 -8.73 -2.35
CA ASP A 213 9.41 -7.92 -3.26
C ASP A 213 8.52 -7.04 -4.14
N GLY A 214 8.57 -5.73 -3.90
CA GLY A 214 7.81 -4.74 -4.66
C GLY A 214 8.34 -4.49 -6.07
N MET A 215 9.57 -4.90 -6.38
CA MET A 215 10.11 -4.80 -7.73
C MET A 215 9.70 -6.02 -8.57
N GLY A 216 9.78 -7.22 -7.98
CA GLY A 216 9.42 -8.47 -8.63
C GLY A 216 7.92 -8.77 -8.64
N GLY A 217 7.12 -8.10 -7.82
CA GLY A 217 5.68 -8.36 -7.66
C GLY A 217 5.39 -9.73 -7.06
N ILE A 218 6.20 -10.16 -6.11
CA ILE A 218 6.11 -11.48 -5.50
C ILE A 218 6.10 -11.41 -3.99
N ALA A 219 5.40 -12.34 -3.36
CA ALA A 219 5.49 -12.62 -1.93
C ALA A 219 5.29 -14.12 -1.68
N GLY A 220 5.76 -14.61 -0.52
CA GLY A 220 5.63 -16.00 -0.14
C GLY A 220 6.19 -16.27 1.24
N TYR A 221 5.97 -17.50 1.72
CA TYR A 221 6.50 -17.95 3.01
C TYR A 221 7.98 -18.34 2.91
N GLY A 222 8.69 -18.25 4.04
CA GLY A 222 10.10 -18.62 4.15
C GLY A 222 11.03 -17.51 3.68
N GLU A 223 12.20 -17.90 3.21
CA GLU A 223 13.27 -16.99 2.77
C GLU A 223 13.27 -16.81 1.26
N MET A 224 13.52 -15.58 0.83
CA MET A 224 13.80 -15.27 -0.57
C MET A 224 15.31 -15.30 -0.81
N VAL A 225 15.76 -16.20 -1.66
CA VAL A 225 17.18 -16.37 -1.99
C VAL A 225 17.40 -16.33 -3.49
N SER A 226 18.62 -15.95 -3.91
CA SER A 226 18.99 -15.97 -5.33
C SER A 226 18.99 -17.41 -5.85
N GLY A 227 18.45 -17.61 -7.06
CA GLY A 227 18.27 -18.93 -7.65
C GLY A 227 17.03 -19.68 -7.18
N MET A 228 16.17 -19.05 -6.36
CA MET A 228 14.90 -19.64 -5.95
C MET A 228 13.93 -19.71 -7.14
N THR A 229 13.35 -20.90 -7.37
CA THR A 229 12.29 -21.08 -8.37
C THR A 229 10.91 -20.91 -7.71
N LEU A 230 10.10 -20.02 -8.25
CA LEU A 230 8.74 -19.77 -7.79
C LEU A 230 7.77 -20.85 -8.29
N ALA A 231 6.58 -20.92 -7.68
CA ALA A 231 5.54 -21.86 -8.08
C ALA A 231 5.08 -21.71 -9.54
N ASP A 232 5.23 -20.51 -10.13
CA ASP A 232 4.93 -20.23 -11.54
C ASP A 232 6.08 -20.58 -12.50
N GLY A 233 7.18 -21.19 -12.00
CA GLY A 233 8.34 -21.61 -12.76
C GLY A 233 9.39 -20.51 -13.04
N ARG A 234 9.18 -19.28 -12.57
CA ARG A 234 10.19 -18.20 -12.65
C ARG A 234 11.31 -18.45 -11.66
N THR A 235 12.54 -18.16 -12.05
CA THR A 235 13.70 -18.21 -11.14
C THR A 235 14.15 -16.79 -10.82
N ILE A 236 14.37 -16.51 -9.54
CA ILE A 236 14.85 -15.23 -9.03
C ILE A 236 16.36 -15.24 -9.04
N TYR A 237 16.98 -14.26 -9.71
CA TYR A 237 18.41 -14.02 -9.68
C TYR A 237 18.69 -12.63 -9.15
N PHE A 238 19.52 -12.53 -8.12
CA PHE A 238 20.02 -11.26 -7.63
C PHE A 238 21.39 -10.95 -8.24
N PRO A 239 21.70 -9.69 -8.57
CA PRO A 239 23.05 -9.30 -8.94
C PRO A 239 24.02 -9.64 -7.79
N THR A 240 25.09 -10.32 -8.12
CA THR A 240 26.22 -10.62 -7.22
C THR A 240 27.14 -9.44 -7.10
#